data_9f84df2925249e0acf5faa302ffcc110
#
_entry.id   9f84df2925249e0acf5faa302ffcc110
#
_cell.length_a   1.000
_cell.length_b   1.000
_cell.length_c   1.000
_cell.angle_alpha   90.00
_cell.angle_beta   90.00
_cell.angle_gamma   90.00
#
_symmetry.space_group_name_H-M   'P 1'
#
loop_
_entity.id
_entity.type
_entity.pdbx_description
1 polymer ?
#
loop_
_entity_poly.entity_id
_entity_poly.type
_entity_poly.pdbx_seq_one_letter_code
_entity_poly.pdbx_strand_id
1 'polypeptide(L)'
;MQEYNFTPESIPILHKYNAKELLKGKEEISLDLGISKEKVESTKEAFFIRGIKVEKRIVEKIAKEKQNNIFFVFPEGVKKALFFDKAVYKLRLVASDTAPTLEINGIHMHRIKGITPLEDAKSKIKAINIKPGDKVLDICTGLGYSAIHAWKASESEVITVEKDKNVLELAELNPWSRELERKEIKIYLADAEEFIKELKDESFTAIIHDPPREALARELYSRTFYSELYRVLAKEGRLLHYVGEPKKRAMNFLLATAKRLEEVGFKTEILKHIKCVLAKKV
;
A
#
# COMPACT_ATOMS: atom_id res chain seq x y z
N MET A 1 22.39 0.70 -5.75
CA MET A 1 20.98 0.47 -5.34
C MET A 1 20.64 -1.00 -5.51
N GLN A 2 19.88 -1.59 -4.58
CA GLN A 2 19.49 -3.00 -4.65
C GLN A 2 18.04 -3.12 -5.11
N GLU A 3 17.83 -3.78 -6.26
CA GLU A 3 16.50 -4.18 -6.69
C GLU A 3 16.00 -5.29 -5.77
N TYR A 4 14.77 -5.18 -5.29
CA TYR A 4 14.15 -6.15 -4.40
C TYR A 4 13.41 -7.20 -5.22
N ASN A 5 13.77 -8.46 -5.02
CA ASN A 5 13.07 -9.57 -5.66
C ASN A 5 11.80 -9.89 -4.86
N PHE A 6 10.66 -9.37 -5.30
CA PHE A 6 9.37 -9.56 -4.65
C PHE A 6 8.82 -10.96 -4.95
N THR A 7 8.56 -11.72 -3.89
CA THR A 7 8.10 -13.11 -4.00
C THR A 7 6.79 -13.28 -3.20
N PRO A 8 5.62 -13.12 -3.84
CA PRO A 8 4.35 -13.19 -3.13
C PRO A 8 4.05 -14.60 -2.63
N GLU A 9 3.59 -14.70 -1.40
CA GLU A 9 3.19 -15.94 -0.76
C GLU A 9 1.66 -16.12 -0.78
N SER A 10 1.20 -17.34 -1.06
CA SER A 10 -0.22 -17.68 -1.07
C SER A 10 -0.67 -18.32 0.24
N ILE A 11 -0.65 -17.56 1.33
CA ILE A 11 -1.03 -18.02 2.66
C ILE A 11 -2.52 -17.78 2.88
N PRO A 12 -3.30 -18.79 3.33
CA PRO A 12 -4.71 -18.62 3.67
C PRO A 12 -4.89 -17.66 4.85
N ILE A 13 -5.93 -16.84 4.76
CA ILE A 13 -6.23 -15.80 5.73
C ILE A 13 -7.56 -16.07 6.43
N LEU A 14 -7.51 -16.09 7.78
CA LEU A 14 -8.70 -16.03 8.62
C LEU A 14 -8.85 -14.65 9.25
N HIS A 15 -10.10 -14.25 9.42
CA HIS A 15 -10.50 -13.07 10.17
C HIS A 15 -11.90 -13.26 10.75
N LYS A 16 -12.33 -12.36 11.62
CA LYS A 16 -13.59 -12.54 12.36
C LYS A 16 -14.84 -12.80 11.50
N TYR A 17 -14.87 -12.32 10.27
CA TYR A 17 -16.04 -12.50 9.40
C TYR A 17 -16.06 -13.88 8.74
N ASN A 18 -14.98 -14.29 8.05
CA ASN A 18 -14.92 -15.62 7.41
C ASN A 18 -14.92 -16.76 8.46
N ALA A 19 -14.30 -16.56 9.62
CA ALA A 19 -14.40 -17.50 10.75
C ALA A 19 -15.85 -17.69 11.21
N LYS A 20 -16.66 -16.61 11.27
CA LYS A 20 -18.10 -16.71 11.58
C LYS A 20 -18.88 -17.43 10.49
N GLU A 21 -18.54 -17.25 9.22
CA GLU A 21 -19.15 -17.96 8.11
C GLU A 21 -18.88 -19.46 8.19
N LEU A 22 -17.64 -19.87 8.45
CA LEU A 22 -17.28 -21.29 8.68
C LEU A 22 -18.08 -21.92 9.83
N LEU A 23 -18.19 -21.23 10.95
CA LEU A 23 -18.93 -21.73 12.12
C LEU A 23 -20.45 -21.84 11.87
N LYS A 24 -20.99 -21.12 10.88
CA LYS A 24 -22.38 -21.25 10.42
C LYS A 24 -22.57 -22.36 9.38
N GLY A 25 -21.51 -23.12 9.05
CA GLY A 25 -21.55 -24.21 8.08
C GLY A 25 -21.41 -23.78 6.62
N LYS A 26 -20.94 -22.57 6.36
CA LYS A 26 -20.64 -22.15 4.99
C LYS A 26 -19.36 -22.84 4.52
N GLU A 27 -19.47 -23.64 3.47
CA GLU A 27 -18.37 -24.45 2.96
C GLU A 27 -17.46 -23.68 1.98
N GLU A 28 -17.98 -22.64 1.34
CA GLU A 28 -17.22 -21.84 0.35
C GLU A 28 -17.03 -20.40 0.87
N ILE A 29 -15.79 -20.05 1.18
CA ILE A 29 -15.41 -18.74 1.74
C ILE A 29 -14.19 -18.16 1.04
N SER A 30 -13.97 -16.85 1.23
CA SER A 30 -12.71 -16.24 0.82
C SER A 30 -11.64 -16.41 1.90
N LEU A 31 -10.46 -16.89 1.49
CA LEU A 31 -9.26 -17.01 2.29
C LEU A 31 -8.14 -16.04 1.83
N ASP A 32 -8.48 -15.09 0.97
CA ASP A 32 -7.58 -14.11 0.35
C ASP A 32 -8.17 -12.69 0.33
N LEU A 33 -8.97 -12.35 1.34
CA LEU A 33 -9.57 -11.03 1.52
C LEU A 33 -10.49 -10.59 0.35
N GLY A 34 -11.25 -11.53 -0.21
CA GLY A 34 -12.28 -11.25 -1.21
C GLY A 34 -11.86 -11.37 -2.68
N ILE A 35 -10.63 -11.79 -2.96
CA ILE A 35 -10.16 -11.97 -4.35
C ILE A 35 -10.81 -13.21 -4.97
N SER A 36 -10.84 -14.33 -4.23
CA SER A 36 -11.45 -15.58 -4.66
C SER A 36 -12.25 -16.24 -3.55
N LYS A 37 -12.97 -17.30 -3.89
CA LYS A 37 -13.60 -18.20 -2.93
C LYS A 37 -13.10 -19.61 -3.17
N GLU A 38 -12.97 -20.35 -2.07
CA GLU A 38 -12.52 -21.74 -2.12
C GLU A 38 -13.26 -22.58 -1.07
N LYS A 39 -13.34 -23.88 -1.36
CA LYS A 39 -14.03 -24.83 -0.49
C LYS A 39 -13.19 -25.18 0.71
N VAL A 40 -13.81 -25.18 1.89
CA VAL A 40 -13.19 -25.56 3.17
C VAL A 40 -13.92 -26.79 3.69
N GLU A 41 -13.19 -27.89 3.83
CA GLU A 41 -13.73 -29.10 4.46
C GLU A 41 -13.77 -28.94 5.98
N SER A 42 -14.76 -29.59 6.61
CA SER A 42 -14.91 -29.51 8.06
C SER A 42 -15.31 -30.85 8.68
N THR A 43 -14.91 -31.03 9.92
CA THR A 43 -15.36 -32.08 10.82
C THR A 43 -16.03 -31.45 12.05
N LYS A 44 -16.47 -32.29 12.99
CA LYS A 44 -17.01 -31.79 14.28
C LYS A 44 -15.98 -30.95 15.05
N GLU A 45 -14.69 -31.23 14.89
CA GLU A 45 -13.60 -30.68 15.73
C GLU A 45 -12.65 -29.75 14.98
N ALA A 46 -12.63 -29.75 13.65
CA ALA A 46 -11.66 -29.00 12.87
C ALA A 46 -12.19 -28.56 11.49
N PHE A 47 -11.52 -27.57 10.93
CA PHE A 47 -11.60 -27.13 9.53
C PHE A 47 -10.30 -27.47 8.82
N PHE A 48 -10.36 -27.85 7.54
CA PHE A 48 -9.20 -28.12 6.68
C PHE A 48 -9.08 -27.00 5.65
N ILE A 49 -8.14 -26.09 5.91
CA ILE A 49 -7.93 -24.88 5.11
C ILE A 49 -6.70 -25.15 4.22
N ARG A 50 -6.94 -25.36 2.94
CA ARG A 50 -5.91 -25.81 1.97
C ARG A 50 -5.13 -27.03 2.51
N GLY A 51 -5.83 -27.99 3.11
CA GLY A 51 -5.24 -29.18 3.71
C GLY A 51 -4.62 -28.98 5.10
N ILE A 52 -4.53 -27.76 5.60
CA ILE A 52 -4.03 -27.45 6.94
C ILE A 52 -5.17 -27.62 7.95
N LYS A 53 -4.95 -28.49 8.94
CA LYS A 53 -5.92 -28.72 10.03
C LYS A 53 -5.92 -27.53 11.00
N VAL A 54 -7.05 -26.86 11.12
CA VAL A 54 -7.29 -25.77 12.08
C VAL A 54 -8.38 -26.22 13.05
N GLU A 55 -8.07 -26.35 14.33
CA GLU A 55 -9.02 -26.76 15.35
C GLU A 55 -10.17 -25.76 15.46
N LYS A 56 -11.40 -26.26 15.64
CA LYS A 56 -12.62 -25.44 15.74
C LYS A 56 -12.51 -24.37 16.82
N ARG A 57 -11.89 -24.67 17.96
CA ARG A 57 -11.67 -23.69 19.04
C ARG A 57 -10.86 -22.48 18.63
N ILE A 58 -9.93 -22.64 17.67
CA ILE A 58 -9.11 -21.53 17.11
C ILE A 58 -10.01 -20.65 16.26
N VAL A 59 -10.82 -21.25 15.37
CA VAL A 59 -11.78 -20.53 14.53
C VAL A 59 -12.82 -19.79 15.39
N GLU A 60 -13.31 -20.42 16.47
CA GLU A 60 -14.22 -19.78 17.45
C GLU A 60 -13.58 -18.58 18.14
N LYS A 61 -12.29 -18.67 18.49
CA LYS A 61 -11.54 -17.55 19.08
C LYS A 61 -11.42 -16.39 18.09
N ILE A 62 -11.08 -16.69 16.81
CA ILE A 62 -10.98 -15.68 15.75
C ILE A 62 -12.34 -15.04 15.47
N ALA A 63 -13.42 -15.83 15.46
CA ALA A 63 -14.78 -15.33 15.25
C ALA A 63 -15.25 -14.33 16.34
N LYS A 64 -14.72 -14.45 17.56
CA LYS A 64 -14.98 -13.56 18.70
C LYS A 64 -14.03 -12.36 18.77
N GLU A 65 -13.06 -12.25 17.86
CA GLU A 65 -12.08 -11.16 17.85
C GLU A 65 -12.78 -9.80 17.71
N LYS A 66 -12.53 -8.91 18.66
CA LYS A 66 -13.13 -7.56 18.68
C LYS A 66 -12.44 -6.63 17.68
N GLN A 67 -11.14 -6.76 17.53
CA GLN A 67 -10.35 -5.93 16.63
C GLN A 67 -10.41 -6.44 15.19
N ASN A 68 -9.99 -5.62 14.27
CA ASN A 68 -9.90 -5.95 12.85
C ASN A 68 -8.54 -6.64 12.54
N ASN A 69 -8.24 -7.72 13.28
CA ASN A 69 -7.02 -8.49 13.07
C ASN A 69 -7.19 -9.47 11.91
N ILE A 70 -6.07 -9.71 11.23
CA ILE A 70 -5.87 -10.72 10.20
C ILE A 70 -5.00 -11.83 10.81
N PHE A 71 -5.28 -13.06 10.44
CA PHE A 71 -4.56 -14.26 10.89
C PHE A 71 -4.16 -15.08 9.69
N PHE A 72 -2.88 -15.38 9.57
CA PHE A 72 -2.33 -16.30 8.60
C PHE A 72 -2.41 -17.74 9.09
N VAL A 73 -2.74 -18.66 8.19
CA VAL A 73 -2.81 -20.10 8.48
C VAL A 73 -1.58 -20.77 7.89
N PHE A 74 -0.64 -21.12 8.75
CA PHE A 74 0.57 -21.87 8.38
C PHE A 74 0.45 -23.34 8.78
N PRO A 75 1.24 -24.26 8.22
CA PRO A 75 1.28 -25.65 8.64
C PRO A 75 1.58 -25.83 10.14
N GLU A 76 2.41 -24.97 10.71
CA GLU A 76 2.77 -24.98 12.13
C GLU A 76 1.74 -24.27 13.05
N GLY A 77 0.69 -23.66 12.49
CA GLY A 77 -0.39 -23.05 13.25
C GLY A 77 -0.86 -21.69 12.73
N VAL A 78 -1.83 -21.13 13.42
CA VAL A 78 -2.45 -19.86 13.05
C VAL A 78 -1.76 -18.71 13.77
N LYS A 79 -1.23 -17.76 13.02
CA LYS A 79 -0.49 -16.61 13.55
C LYS A 79 -1.19 -15.31 13.16
N LYS A 80 -1.18 -14.33 14.05
CA LYS A 80 -1.66 -12.99 13.74
C LYS A 80 -0.73 -12.32 12.72
N ALA A 81 -1.29 -11.57 11.75
CA ALA A 81 -0.53 -10.78 10.80
C ALA A 81 0.12 -9.56 11.49
N LEU A 82 1.05 -9.86 12.39
CA LEU A 82 1.76 -8.92 13.23
C LEU A 82 3.16 -9.46 13.51
N PHE A 83 4.17 -8.60 13.39
CA PHE A 83 5.52 -8.91 13.86
C PHE A 83 6.22 -7.69 14.44
N PHE A 84 7.30 -7.93 15.15
CA PHE A 84 8.14 -6.94 15.81
C PHE A 84 9.56 -7.00 15.23
N ASP A 85 10.07 -5.83 14.89
CA ASP A 85 11.47 -5.57 14.62
C ASP A 85 11.80 -4.17 15.14
N LYS A 86 12.17 -3.22 14.31
CA LYS A 86 12.35 -1.80 14.67
C LYS A 86 11.03 -1.10 15.04
N ALA A 87 9.91 -1.68 14.64
CA ALA A 87 8.55 -1.21 14.90
C ALA A 87 7.60 -2.39 15.05
N VAL A 88 6.35 -2.07 15.36
CA VAL A 88 5.23 -3.04 15.34
C VAL A 88 4.54 -2.92 14.00
N TYR A 89 4.63 -3.95 13.17
CA TYR A 89 4.02 -4.02 11.85
C TYR A 89 2.79 -4.92 11.87
N LYS A 90 1.69 -4.48 11.26
CA LYS A 90 0.45 -5.28 11.17
C LYS A 90 -0.25 -5.07 9.86
N LEU A 91 -0.85 -6.12 9.33
CA LEU A 91 -1.97 -5.98 8.40
C LEU A 91 -3.28 -5.89 9.18
N ARG A 92 -4.08 -4.87 8.87
CA ARG A 92 -5.37 -4.61 9.51
C ARG A 92 -6.49 -4.73 8.49
N LEU A 93 -7.50 -5.50 8.85
CA LEU A 93 -8.71 -5.64 8.06
C LEU A 93 -9.46 -4.30 8.00
N VAL A 94 -9.83 -3.87 6.80
CA VAL A 94 -10.69 -2.69 6.59
C VAL A 94 -12.15 -3.12 6.41
N ALA A 95 -12.37 -4.13 5.57
CA ALA A 95 -13.64 -4.84 5.39
C ALA A 95 -13.35 -6.32 5.11
N SER A 96 -14.39 -7.16 5.00
CA SER A 96 -14.26 -8.62 4.85
C SER A 96 -13.64 -9.05 3.51
N ASP A 97 -13.78 -8.21 2.49
CA ASP A 97 -13.58 -8.51 1.08
C ASP A 97 -12.84 -7.39 0.32
N THR A 98 -11.88 -6.78 0.98
CA THR A 98 -11.04 -5.74 0.38
C THR A 98 -9.62 -5.79 0.90
N ALA A 99 -8.73 -5.07 0.21
CA ALA A 99 -7.34 -4.93 0.60
C ALA A 99 -7.19 -4.40 2.04
N PRO A 100 -6.25 -4.96 2.82
CA PRO A 100 -5.96 -4.51 4.16
C PRO A 100 -5.21 -3.18 4.16
N THR A 101 -5.12 -2.54 5.32
CA THR A 101 -4.17 -1.44 5.54
C THR A 101 -2.96 -1.93 6.32
N LEU A 102 -1.81 -1.36 6.01
CA LEU A 102 -0.61 -1.45 6.84
C LEU A 102 -0.77 -0.54 8.06
N GLU A 103 -0.47 -1.06 9.24
CA GLU A 103 -0.38 -0.31 10.49
C GLU A 103 1.05 -0.44 11.05
N ILE A 104 1.73 0.68 11.26
CA ILE A 104 3.06 0.73 11.88
C ILE A 104 2.95 1.53 13.18
N ASN A 105 3.33 0.92 14.31
CA ASN A 105 3.22 1.53 15.65
C ASN A 105 1.86 2.15 15.95
N GLY A 106 0.76 1.48 15.50
CA GLY A 106 -0.62 1.95 15.70
C GLY A 106 -1.08 3.01 14.71
N ILE A 107 -0.26 3.41 13.74
CA ILE A 107 -0.61 4.40 12.71
C ILE A 107 -0.94 3.67 11.42
N HIS A 108 -2.14 3.89 10.87
CA HIS A 108 -2.52 3.38 9.56
C HIS A 108 -1.81 4.14 8.44
N MET A 109 -1.21 3.42 7.51
CA MET A 109 -0.48 4.00 6.37
C MET A 109 -1.40 4.38 5.20
N HIS A 110 -2.64 3.89 5.17
CA HIS A 110 -3.63 4.24 4.15
C HIS A 110 -4.80 5.02 4.74
N ARG A 111 -5.51 5.75 3.89
CA ARG A 111 -6.82 6.29 4.23
C ARG A 111 -7.84 5.15 4.31
N ILE A 112 -8.51 5.03 5.45
CA ILE A 112 -9.52 3.97 5.68
C ILE A 112 -10.85 4.52 6.21
N LYS A 113 -10.95 5.82 6.42
CA LYS A 113 -12.19 6.44 6.92
C LYS A 113 -13.09 6.84 5.76
N GLY A 114 -14.12 6.02 5.52
CA GLY A 114 -15.09 6.23 4.45
C GLY A 114 -14.55 5.92 3.05
N ILE A 115 -13.44 5.18 2.97
CA ILE A 115 -12.81 4.74 1.73
C ILE A 115 -11.93 3.52 2.02
N THR A 116 -11.78 2.62 1.07
CA THR A 116 -10.84 1.51 1.15
C THR A 116 -9.45 1.91 0.62
N PRO A 117 -8.37 1.20 1.02
CA PRO A 117 -7.03 1.45 0.48
C PRO A 117 -6.95 1.40 -1.04
N LEU A 118 -7.68 0.47 -1.67
CA LEU A 118 -7.73 0.36 -3.14
C LEU A 118 -8.44 1.52 -3.81
N GLU A 119 -9.57 1.96 -3.25
CA GLU A 119 -10.30 3.13 -3.77
C GLU A 119 -9.48 4.40 -3.60
N ASP A 120 -8.74 4.54 -2.50
CA ASP A 120 -7.82 5.66 -2.29
C ASP A 120 -6.70 5.67 -3.34
N ALA A 121 -6.04 4.52 -3.57
CA ALA A 121 -5.02 4.38 -4.61
C ALA A 121 -5.59 4.69 -6.00
N LYS A 122 -6.73 4.10 -6.36
CA LYS A 122 -7.41 4.39 -7.65
C LYS A 122 -7.75 5.86 -7.81
N SER A 123 -8.20 6.54 -6.76
CA SER A 123 -8.54 7.95 -6.82
C SER A 123 -7.31 8.83 -7.06
N LYS A 124 -6.17 8.47 -6.48
CA LYS A 124 -4.88 9.13 -6.71
C LYS A 124 -4.41 8.95 -8.16
N ILE A 125 -4.44 7.71 -8.68
CA ILE A 125 -4.06 7.41 -10.07
C ILE A 125 -4.95 8.15 -11.07
N LYS A 126 -6.26 8.20 -10.81
CA LYS A 126 -7.20 8.99 -11.64
C LYS A 126 -6.86 10.49 -11.59
N ALA A 127 -6.54 11.01 -10.41
CA ALA A 127 -6.26 12.44 -10.21
C ALA A 127 -4.98 12.89 -10.93
N ILE A 128 -3.91 12.10 -10.91
CA ILE A 128 -2.69 12.40 -11.67
C ILE A 128 -2.87 12.13 -13.17
N ASN A 129 -3.95 11.44 -13.58
CA ASN A 129 -4.27 11.14 -14.96
C ASN A 129 -3.16 10.37 -15.68
N ILE A 130 -2.72 9.23 -15.09
CA ILE A 130 -1.75 8.34 -15.73
C ILE A 130 -2.32 7.80 -17.03
N LYS A 131 -1.51 7.77 -18.08
CA LYS A 131 -1.86 7.38 -19.43
C LYS A 131 -1.00 6.20 -19.90
N PRO A 132 -1.47 5.38 -20.86
CA PRO A 132 -0.64 4.39 -21.53
C PRO A 132 0.68 5.00 -22.04
N GLY A 133 1.79 4.33 -21.74
CA GLY A 133 3.15 4.77 -22.07
C GLY A 133 3.80 5.70 -21.04
N ASP A 134 3.10 6.15 -20.00
CA ASP A 134 3.73 6.92 -18.92
C ASP A 134 4.80 6.08 -18.21
N LYS A 135 5.98 6.66 -18.00
CA LYS A 135 7.01 6.12 -17.09
C LYS A 135 6.77 6.67 -15.71
N VAL A 136 6.47 5.79 -14.76
CA VAL A 136 6.01 6.19 -13.44
C VAL A 136 7.06 5.91 -12.37
N LEU A 137 7.32 6.90 -11.52
CA LEU A 137 8.02 6.76 -10.26
C LEU A 137 7.00 6.81 -9.12
N ASP A 138 6.97 5.78 -8.29
CA ASP A 138 6.15 5.68 -7.09
C ASP A 138 7.06 5.71 -5.86
N ILE A 139 6.87 6.68 -4.97
CA ILE A 139 7.73 6.88 -3.81
C ILE A 139 6.98 6.48 -2.54
N CYS A 140 7.59 5.58 -1.77
CA CYS A 140 7.03 4.87 -0.63
C CYS A 140 6.03 3.79 -1.07
N THR A 141 6.57 2.65 -1.52
CA THR A 141 5.80 1.50 -2.03
C THR A 141 4.70 1.05 -1.07
N GLY A 142 5.00 0.93 0.22
CA GLY A 142 4.07 0.39 1.21
C GLY A 142 3.58 -1.01 0.82
N LEU A 143 2.26 -1.19 0.73
CA LEU A 143 1.67 -2.43 0.21
C LEU A 143 1.53 -2.45 -1.33
N GLY A 144 2.05 -1.46 -2.03
CA GLY A 144 2.16 -1.41 -3.49
C GLY A 144 0.88 -1.09 -4.25
N TYR A 145 -0.17 -0.64 -3.60
CA TYR A 145 -1.46 -0.40 -4.29
C TYR A 145 -1.37 0.73 -5.32
N SER A 146 -0.61 1.79 -5.04
CA SER A 146 -0.33 2.87 -5.99
C SER A 146 0.47 2.38 -7.19
N ALA A 147 1.57 1.66 -6.95
CA ALA A 147 2.42 1.10 -8.01
C ALA A 147 1.65 0.15 -8.94
N ILE A 148 0.85 -0.78 -8.37
CA ILE A 148 0.01 -1.70 -9.13
C ILE A 148 -1.01 -0.96 -9.99
N HIS A 149 -1.72 0.02 -9.42
CA HIS A 149 -2.70 0.78 -10.20
C HIS A 149 -2.05 1.72 -11.21
N ALA A 150 -0.85 2.24 -10.94
CA ALA A 150 -0.07 3.00 -11.89
C ALA A 150 0.33 2.13 -13.08
N TRP A 151 0.85 0.92 -12.83
CA TRP A 151 1.17 -0.04 -13.87
C TRP A 151 -0.04 -0.39 -14.75
N LYS A 152 -1.19 -0.69 -14.13
CA LYS A 152 -2.44 -0.97 -14.86
C LYS A 152 -2.91 0.19 -15.75
N ALA A 153 -2.63 1.42 -15.36
CA ALA A 153 -3.03 2.61 -16.11
C ALA A 153 -2.02 3.01 -17.17
N SER A 154 -0.71 2.82 -16.90
CA SER A 154 0.36 3.17 -17.82
C SER A 154 0.65 2.09 -18.85
N GLU A 155 0.36 0.83 -18.54
CA GLU A 155 0.75 -0.33 -19.33
C GLU A 155 2.26 -0.33 -19.64
N SER A 156 3.06 0.27 -18.76
CA SER A 156 4.48 0.55 -18.95
C SER A 156 5.26 0.31 -17.66
N GLU A 157 6.57 0.60 -17.68
CA GLU A 157 7.43 0.45 -16.52
C GLU A 157 7.04 1.38 -15.37
N VAL A 158 6.94 0.80 -14.17
CA VAL A 158 6.80 1.51 -12.90
C VAL A 158 8.02 1.20 -12.04
N ILE A 159 8.69 2.24 -11.58
CA ILE A 159 9.73 2.11 -10.56
C ILE A 159 9.13 2.55 -9.23
N THR A 160 9.28 1.71 -8.20
CA THR A 160 8.83 2.05 -6.84
C THR A 160 9.95 1.82 -5.84
N VAL A 161 9.98 2.63 -4.77
CA VAL A 161 11.03 2.59 -3.75
C VAL A 161 10.44 2.50 -2.35
N GLU A 162 10.97 1.57 -1.55
CA GLU A 162 10.63 1.37 -0.14
C GLU A 162 11.92 1.23 0.68
N LYS A 163 11.98 1.91 1.83
CA LYS A 163 13.15 1.83 2.70
C LYS A 163 13.10 0.71 3.71
N ASP A 164 11.91 0.23 4.02
CA ASP A 164 11.69 -0.74 5.09
C ASP A 164 11.40 -2.13 4.51
N LYS A 165 12.39 -3.01 4.62
CA LYS A 165 12.28 -4.40 4.18
C LYS A 165 11.09 -5.13 4.82
N ASN A 166 10.79 -4.84 6.09
CA ASN A 166 9.67 -5.46 6.80
C ASN A 166 8.31 -5.11 6.16
N VAL A 167 8.21 -3.93 5.54
CA VAL A 167 7.01 -3.51 4.80
C VAL A 167 6.85 -4.35 3.53
N LEU A 168 7.95 -4.58 2.79
CA LEU A 168 7.93 -5.41 1.58
C LEU A 168 7.65 -6.89 1.91
N GLU A 169 8.27 -7.44 2.95
CA GLU A 169 7.99 -8.81 3.42
C GLU A 169 6.51 -8.97 3.85
N LEU A 170 5.92 -7.94 4.46
CA LEU A 170 4.50 -7.97 4.80
C LEU A 170 3.60 -7.83 3.56
N ALA A 171 4.06 -7.11 2.55
CA ALA A 171 3.39 -7.02 1.26
C ALA A 171 3.39 -8.36 0.50
N GLU A 172 4.46 -9.17 0.62
CA GLU A 172 4.53 -10.51 0.05
C GLU A 172 3.46 -11.46 0.61
N LEU A 173 3.09 -11.27 1.89
CA LEU A 173 2.01 -12.02 2.57
C LEU A 173 0.61 -11.46 2.25
N ASN A 174 0.52 -10.30 1.60
CA ASN A 174 -0.75 -9.66 1.28
C ASN A 174 -1.25 -10.09 -0.11
N PRO A 175 -2.38 -10.78 -0.22
CA PRO A 175 -2.89 -11.26 -1.50
C PRO A 175 -3.18 -10.13 -2.51
N TRP A 176 -3.47 -8.92 -2.05
CA TRP A 176 -3.71 -7.75 -2.91
C TRP A 176 -2.44 -7.08 -3.44
N SER A 177 -1.26 -7.50 -2.94
CA SER A 177 0.04 -7.02 -3.39
C SER A 177 0.70 -7.92 -4.44
N ARG A 178 0.10 -9.07 -4.78
CA ARG A 178 0.69 -10.10 -5.67
C ARG A 178 1.19 -9.55 -7.00
N GLU A 179 0.47 -8.58 -7.57
CA GLU A 179 0.85 -8.02 -8.86
C GLU A 179 2.14 -7.17 -8.82
N LEU A 180 2.72 -6.94 -7.63
CA LEU A 180 4.07 -6.37 -7.51
C LEU A 180 5.16 -7.29 -8.06
N GLU A 181 4.90 -8.59 -8.27
CA GLU A 181 5.83 -9.54 -8.91
C GLU A 181 5.99 -9.32 -10.42
N ARG A 182 5.18 -8.44 -11.01
CA ARG A 182 5.25 -8.14 -12.45
C ARG A 182 6.59 -7.53 -12.80
N LYS A 183 7.22 -8.06 -13.87
CA LYS A 183 8.53 -7.60 -14.36
C LYS A 183 8.55 -6.11 -14.76
N GLU A 184 7.38 -5.55 -15.06
CA GLU A 184 7.20 -4.13 -15.38
C GLU A 184 7.20 -3.24 -14.13
N ILE A 185 7.07 -3.84 -12.93
CA ILE A 185 7.15 -3.12 -11.65
C ILE A 185 8.48 -3.44 -10.99
N LYS A 186 9.40 -2.47 -11.00
CA LYS A 186 10.71 -2.61 -10.37
C LYS A 186 10.69 -2.00 -8.98
N ILE A 187 10.95 -2.83 -7.98
CA ILE A 187 10.97 -2.40 -6.59
C ILE A 187 12.43 -2.21 -6.14
N TYR A 188 12.73 -1.09 -5.53
CA TYR A 188 14.04 -0.83 -4.95
C TYR A 188 13.94 -0.73 -3.43
N LEU A 189 14.75 -1.52 -2.73
CA LEU A 189 14.91 -1.41 -1.28
C LEU A 189 15.98 -0.36 -1.01
N ALA A 190 15.56 0.87 -0.78
CA ALA A 190 16.46 2.01 -0.58
C ALA A 190 15.75 3.18 0.13
N ASP A 191 16.52 4.05 0.74
CA ASP A 191 16.01 5.35 1.19
C ASP A 191 15.71 6.22 -0.04
N ALA A 192 14.50 6.81 -0.09
CA ALA A 192 14.04 7.57 -1.25
C ALA A 192 14.88 8.83 -1.52
N GLU A 193 15.43 9.46 -0.46
CA GLU A 193 16.29 10.64 -0.60
C GLU A 193 17.61 10.30 -1.28
N GLU A 194 18.19 9.14 -1.00
CA GLU A 194 19.40 8.69 -1.68
C GLU A 194 19.08 8.09 -3.06
N PHE A 195 17.99 7.33 -3.15
CA PHE A 195 17.57 6.71 -4.40
C PHE A 195 17.37 7.72 -5.54
N ILE A 196 16.66 8.82 -5.25
CA ILE A 196 16.29 9.79 -6.27
C ILE A 196 17.53 10.48 -6.91
N LYS A 197 18.63 10.64 -6.15
CA LYS A 197 19.87 11.25 -6.62
C LYS A 197 20.54 10.44 -7.75
N GLU A 198 20.35 9.12 -7.76
CA GLU A 198 20.91 8.22 -8.76
C GLU A 198 20.08 8.16 -10.05
N LEU A 199 18.87 8.72 -10.04
CA LEU A 199 17.99 8.73 -11.20
C LEU A 199 18.40 9.81 -12.18
N LYS A 200 18.25 9.51 -13.49
CA LYS A 200 18.55 10.46 -14.56
C LYS A 200 17.52 11.59 -14.61
N ASP A 201 17.97 12.75 -15.03
CA ASP A 201 17.10 13.89 -15.29
C ASP A 201 16.01 13.51 -16.30
N GLU A 202 14.81 14.04 -16.10
CA GLU A 202 13.68 13.94 -17.03
C GLU A 202 13.31 12.50 -17.44
N SER A 203 13.56 11.51 -16.57
CA SER A 203 13.36 10.10 -16.86
C SER A 203 11.92 9.60 -16.60
N PHE A 204 11.09 10.38 -15.92
CA PHE A 204 9.71 10.00 -15.60
C PHE A 204 8.69 11.03 -16.12
N THR A 205 7.54 10.54 -16.58
CA THR A 205 6.43 11.41 -17.04
C THR A 205 5.38 11.62 -15.95
N ALA A 206 5.35 10.74 -14.95
CA ALA A 206 4.49 10.84 -13.79
C ALA A 206 5.20 10.40 -12.51
N ILE A 207 4.97 11.11 -11.41
CA ILE A 207 5.49 10.75 -10.09
C ILE A 207 4.33 10.69 -9.09
N ILE A 208 4.24 9.59 -8.35
CA ILE A 208 3.35 9.44 -7.21
C ILE A 208 4.22 9.57 -5.96
N HIS A 209 3.95 10.56 -5.15
CA HIS A 209 4.65 10.80 -3.89
C HIS A 209 3.65 10.66 -2.74
N ASP A 210 3.67 9.48 -2.13
CA ASP A 210 2.73 9.10 -1.05
C ASP A 210 3.48 8.78 0.26
N PRO A 211 4.24 9.74 0.80
CA PRO A 211 5.09 9.52 1.96
C PRO A 211 4.26 9.39 3.25
N PRO A 212 4.85 8.82 4.32
CA PRO A 212 4.34 9.00 5.67
C PRO A 212 4.16 10.49 6.00
N ARG A 213 3.43 10.78 7.11
CA ARG A 213 3.26 12.18 7.54
C ARG A 213 4.60 12.90 7.69
N GLU A 214 4.62 14.20 7.41
CA GLU A 214 5.84 15.05 7.52
C GLU A 214 6.59 14.87 8.85
N ALA A 215 5.87 14.67 9.96
CA ALA A 215 6.49 14.44 11.27
C ALA A 215 7.32 13.12 11.34
N LEU A 216 7.10 12.17 10.44
CA LEU A 216 7.77 10.87 10.38
C LEU A 216 8.84 10.78 9.28
N ALA A 217 8.78 11.66 8.27
CA ALA A 217 9.64 11.65 7.10
C ALA A 217 9.85 13.08 6.57
N ARG A 218 10.43 13.94 7.40
CA ARG A 218 10.63 15.39 7.09
C ARG A 218 11.44 15.61 5.83
N GLU A 219 12.42 14.75 5.60
CA GLU A 219 13.32 14.76 4.45
C GLU A 219 12.53 14.73 3.13
N LEU A 220 11.47 13.93 3.06
CA LEU A 220 10.62 13.77 1.89
C LEU A 220 9.68 14.97 1.61
N TYR A 221 9.61 15.91 2.54
CA TYR A 221 8.87 17.17 2.42
C TYR A 221 9.80 18.37 2.27
N SER A 222 11.10 18.13 2.16
CA SER A 222 12.12 19.18 2.05
C SER A 222 12.12 19.81 0.65
N ARG A 223 12.57 21.06 0.58
CA ARG A 223 12.79 21.73 -0.70
C ARG A 223 13.82 21.01 -1.56
N THR A 224 14.86 20.46 -0.93
CA THR A 224 15.89 19.67 -1.62
C THR A 224 15.28 18.47 -2.32
N PHE A 225 14.45 17.70 -1.60
CA PHE A 225 13.78 16.55 -2.16
C PHE A 225 12.81 16.94 -3.30
N TYR A 226 12.07 18.04 -3.14
CA TYR A 226 11.19 18.54 -4.21
C TYR A 226 11.97 19.02 -5.44
N SER A 227 13.20 19.55 -5.27
CA SER A 227 14.08 19.87 -6.40
C SER A 227 14.50 18.60 -7.15
N GLU A 228 14.76 17.51 -6.44
CA GLU A 228 15.07 16.22 -7.07
C GLU A 228 13.84 15.66 -7.82
N LEU A 229 12.62 15.74 -7.23
CA LEU A 229 11.39 15.36 -7.93
C LEU A 229 11.20 16.18 -9.22
N TYR A 230 11.51 17.48 -9.16
CA TYR A 230 11.46 18.34 -10.34
C TYR A 230 12.50 17.95 -11.38
N ARG A 231 13.73 17.62 -10.95
CA ARG A 231 14.83 17.22 -11.83
C ARG A 231 14.49 15.96 -12.61
N VAL A 232 14.05 14.90 -11.92
CA VAL A 232 13.78 13.60 -12.53
C VAL A 232 12.49 13.54 -13.34
N LEU A 233 11.58 14.50 -13.13
CA LEU A 233 10.33 14.60 -13.89
C LEU A 233 10.59 15.25 -15.25
N ALA A 234 10.08 14.65 -16.32
CA ALA A 234 10.16 15.18 -17.67
C ALA A 234 9.37 16.50 -17.80
N LYS A 235 9.70 17.31 -18.80
CA LYS A 235 8.93 18.50 -19.15
C LYS A 235 7.46 18.11 -19.41
N GLU A 236 6.51 18.92 -18.97
CA GLU A 236 5.07 18.63 -18.99
C GLU A 236 4.64 17.43 -18.11
N GLY A 237 5.57 16.81 -17.37
CA GLY A 237 5.31 15.72 -16.46
C GLY A 237 4.48 16.15 -15.23
N ARG A 238 3.91 15.19 -14.56
CA ARG A 238 2.95 15.39 -13.46
C ARG A 238 3.44 14.71 -12.19
N LEU A 239 3.29 15.40 -11.07
CA LEU A 239 3.54 14.89 -9.72
C LEU A 239 2.24 14.95 -8.92
N LEU A 240 1.85 13.85 -8.28
CA LEU A 240 0.81 13.86 -7.26
C LEU A 240 1.46 13.64 -5.89
N HIS A 241 1.32 14.61 -5.01
CA HIS A 241 1.85 14.52 -3.65
C HIS A 241 0.71 14.41 -2.64
N TYR A 242 0.63 13.30 -1.92
CA TYR A 242 -0.32 13.09 -0.83
C TYR A 242 0.19 13.75 0.46
N VAL A 243 -0.70 14.46 1.16
CA VAL A 243 -0.40 15.13 2.42
C VAL A 243 -1.22 14.51 3.54
N GLY A 244 -0.61 13.59 4.28
CA GLY A 244 -1.23 12.70 5.27
C GLY A 244 -1.59 13.34 6.61
N GLU A 245 -2.01 14.61 6.69
CA GLU A 245 -2.22 15.32 7.94
C GLU A 245 -3.66 15.20 8.50
N PRO A 246 -3.83 15.35 9.85
CA PRO A 246 -5.14 15.39 10.50
C PRO A 246 -6.03 16.49 9.94
N LYS A 247 -7.36 16.25 9.88
CA LYS A 247 -8.36 17.18 9.29
C LYS A 247 -8.19 18.65 9.69
N LYS A 248 -7.91 18.94 10.98
CA LYS A 248 -7.79 20.31 11.50
C LYS A 248 -6.59 21.09 10.93
N ARG A 249 -5.55 20.41 10.47
CA ARG A 249 -4.31 21.02 9.93
C ARG A 249 -4.11 20.74 8.44
N ALA A 250 -4.88 19.80 7.86
CA ALA A 250 -4.68 19.32 6.49
C ALA A 250 -4.63 20.46 5.45
N MET A 251 -5.48 21.48 5.58
CA MET A 251 -5.50 22.59 4.61
C MET A 251 -4.22 23.44 4.68
N ASN A 252 -3.72 23.73 5.87
CA ASN A 252 -2.50 24.51 6.02
C ASN A 252 -1.29 23.74 5.47
N PHE A 253 -1.24 22.42 5.69
CA PHE A 253 -0.19 21.58 5.13
C PHE A 253 -0.27 21.46 3.60
N LEU A 254 -1.47 21.34 3.04
CA LEU A 254 -1.67 21.36 1.58
C LEU A 254 -1.18 22.67 0.96
N LEU A 255 -1.53 23.80 1.56
CA LEU A 255 -1.07 25.12 1.11
C LEU A 255 0.44 25.28 1.24
N ALA A 256 1.01 24.87 2.36
CA ALA A 256 2.45 24.92 2.58
C ALA A 256 3.22 24.01 1.61
N THR A 257 2.70 22.82 1.33
CA THR A 257 3.27 21.88 0.35
C THR A 257 3.19 22.45 -1.05
N ALA A 258 2.03 22.98 -1.47
CA ALA A 258 1.86 23.62 -2.77
C ALA A 258 2.86 24.77 -2.96
N LYS A 259 2.98 25.66 -1.97
CA LYS A 259 3.94 26.77 -2.01
C LYS A 259 5.38 26.28 -2.16
N ARG A 260 5.81 25.26 -1.38
CA ARG A 260 7.17 24.70 -1.50
C ARG A 260 7.45 24.08 -2.87
N LEU A 261 6.44 23.45 -3.48
CA LEU A 261 6.55 22.92 -4.85
C LEU A 261 6.63 24.05 -5.88
N GLU A 262 5.88 25.14 -5.71
CA GLU A 262 5.95 26.32 -6.56
C GLU A 262 7.31 27.03 -6.49
N GLU A 263 7.91 27.09 -5.28
CA GLU A 263 9.26 27.64 -5.10
C GLU A 263 10.35 26.86 -5.83
N VAL A 264 10.08 25.60 -6.21
CA VAL A 264 10.97 24.73 -7.00
C VAL A 264 10.70 24.85 -8.50
N GLY A 265 9.55 25.42 -8.89
CA GLY A 265 9.21 25.64 -10.31
C GLY A 265 7.98 24.91 -10.81
N PHE A 266 7.29 24.13 -9.96
CA PHE A 266 6.03 23.50 -10.34
C PHE A 266 4.88 24.51 -10.47
N LYS A 267 3.90 24.22 -11.33
CA LYS A 267 2.55 24.75 -11.20
C LYS A 267 1.70 23.78 -10.40
N THR A 268 0.97 24.28 -9.39
CA THR A 268 0.24 23.44 -8.46
C THR A 268 -1.26 23.63 -8.48
N GLU A 269 -2.00 22.55 -8.14
CA GLU A 269 -3.42 22.52 -7.88
C GLU A 269 -3.69 21.70 -6.62
N ILE A 270 -4.53 22.23 -5.70
CA ILE A 270 -4.86 21.55 -4.44
C ILE A 270 -6.14 20.72 -4.60
N LEU A 271 -6.00 19.40 -4.48
CA LEU A 271 -7.09 18.42 -4.53
C LEU A 271 -7.55 18.04 -3.11
N LYS A 272 -8.36 18.90 -2.49
CA LYS A 272 -8.79 18.77 -1.09
C LYS A 272 -9.47 17.44 -0.77
N HIS A 273 -10.28 16.92 -1.68
CA HIS A 273 -11.08 15.70 -1.48
C HIS A 273 -10.24 14.44 -1.33
N ILE A 274 -9.06 14.40 -1.95
CA ILE A 274 -8.08 13.30 -1.82
C ILE A 274 -6.87 13.69 -0.99
N LYS A 275 -6.81 14.92 -0.45
CA LYS A 275 -5.69 15.46 0.33
C LYS A 275 -4.36 15.44 -0.45
N CYS A 276 -4.37 15.78 -1.69
CA CYS A 276 -3.19 15.82 -2.54
C CYS A 276 -2.93 17.21 -3.09
N VAL A 277 -1.68 17.45 -3.45
CA VAL A 277 -1.27 18.53 -4.35
C VAL A 277 -0.90 17.86 -5.67
N LEU A 278 -1.58 18.25 -6.74
CA LEU A 278 -1.18 17.95 -8.11
C LEU A 278 -0.24 19.05 -8.57
N ALA A 279 0.92 18.65 -9.09
CA ALA A 279 1.94 19.58 -9.56
C ALA A 279 2.37 19.20 -10.98
N LYS A 280 2.65 20.20 -11.81
CA LYS A 280 3.09 20.04 -13.20
C LYS A 280 4.39 20.76 -13.43
N LYS A 281 5.38 20.08 -14.05
CA LYS A 281 6.61 20.70 -14.56
C LYS A 281 6.27 21.42 -15.86
N VAL A 282 6.58 22.70 -15.98
CA VAL A 282 6.33 23.55 -17.15
C VAL A 282 7.60 23.99 -17.83
#